data_00ebb6ceab4fa008519745b7912e5eeb
#
_entry.id   00ebb6ceab4fa008519745b7912e5eeb
#
_cell.length_a   1.000
_cell.length_b   1.000
_cell.length_c   1.000
_cell.angle_alpha   90.00
_cell.angle_beta   90.00
_cell.angle_gamma   90.00
#
_symmetry.space_group_name_H-M   'P 1'
#
loop_
_entity.id
_entity.type
_entity.pdbx_description
1 polymer ?
#
loop_
_entity_poly.entity_id
_entity_poly.type
_entity_poly.pdbx_seq_one_letter_code
_entity_poly.pdbx_strand_id
1 'polypeptide(L)'
;MYVFTNQTSCCANCLLLTEGGAAGEPYPPDTGNWRIMNPQIYLRGVIVERRDLTPKLWIIRLRPEEELAFTPGQYVALGLPRGGRIIERPYSLVSASCERELEFFLELVPGGQLTPLLYQVGMCGEILIRRTAKGRFGFDSQSQHVNHLMIATVTGVAPFVSILRNQMLNRDEHRPPPFSLLLLQGASTSAELGYGDELSARARECEWFHYVPSLSRGWLDAGWPGELGRVDDIVRKYADAFGFTAADTTAYLCGNPQMIVNVREILQRAGFSRGFIREEMYWPGA
;
A
#
# COMPACT_ATOMS: atom_id res chain seq x y z
N MET A 1 35.96 23.83 -2.50
CA MET A 1 35.09 25.01 -2.58
C MET A 1 34.15 24.78 -3.76
N TYR A 2 33.05 24.05 -3.53
CA TYR A 2 32.03 23.75 -4.57
C TYR A 2 30.76 24.49 -4.17
N VAL A 3 30.37 25.41 -5.04
CA VAL A 3 29.21 26.27 -4.90
C VAL A 3 27.97 25.44 -5.31
N PHE A 4 27.04 25.19 -4.37
CA PHE A 4 25.73 24.64 -4.66
C PHE A 4 24.85 25.75 -5.24
N THR A 5 24.58 25.73 -6.51
CA THR A 5 23.53 26.52 -7.13
C THR A 5 22.20 25.79 -6.98
N ASN A 6 21.29 26.39 -6.18
CA ASN A 6 19.88 26.06 -6.14
C ASN A 6 19.27 26.26 -7.53
N GLN A 7 18.83 25.18 -8.18
CA GLN A 7 17.92 25.26 -9.32
C GLN A 7 16.58 24.64 -8.94
N THR A 8 15.65 25.49 -8.55
CA THR A 8 14.20 25.27 -8.60
C THR A 8 13.77 25.17 -10.06
N SER A 9 13.76 23.95 -10.61
CA SER A 9 13.30 23.68 -11.98
C SER A 9 12.28 22.54 -11.98
N CYS A 10 11.11 22.78 -11.42
CA CYS A 10 9.98 21.83 -11.50
C CYS A 10 8.83 22.33 -12.40
N CYS A 11 8.93 23.52 -13.01
CA CYS A 11 7.83 24.12 -13.78
C CYS A 11 7.97 24.09 -15.31
N ALA A 12 9.07 23.56 -15.87
CA ALA A 12 9.30 23.65 -17.30
C ALA A 12 8.67 22.52 -18.14
N ASN A 13 8.29 21.38 -17.56
CA ASN A 13 7.75 20.23 -18.31
C ASN A 13 6.23 20.03 -18.20
N CYS A 14 5.51 20.92 -17.54
CA CYS A 14 4.04 20.79 -17.35
C CYS A 14 3.21 21.30 -18.56
N LEU A 15 3.84 21.83 -19.62
CA LEU A 15 3.15 22.53 -20.73
C LEU A 15 3.03 21.72 -22.03
N LEU A 16 3.44 20.45 -22.10
CA LEU A 16 3.51 19.72 -23.38
C LEU A 16 2.80 18.35 -23.41
N LEU A 17 1.82 18.09 -22.59
CA LEU A 17 0.97 16.87 -22.74
C LEU A 17 -0.52 17.20 -22.65
N THR A 18 -1.04 17.90 -23.66
CA THR A 18 -2.48 17.94 -23.91
C THR A 18 -2.74 17.62 -25.37
N GLU A 19 -2.96 16.33 -25.66
CA GLU A 19 -3.83 15.92 -26.79
C GLU A 19 -4.27 14.46 -26.55
N GLY A 20 -5.61 14.28 -26.36
CA GLY A 20 -6.28 12.98 -26.56
C GLY A 20 -6.76 12.23 -25.30
N GLY A 21 -7.81 12.70 -24.64
CA GLY A 21 -8.60 11.94 -23.67
C GLY A 21 -9.66 12.85 -23.06
N ALA A 22 -10.94 12.42 -23.00
CA ALA A 22 -12.04 13.20 -22.47
C ALA A 22 -11.71 13.72 -21.06
N ALA A 23 -11.24 14.94 -20.97
CA ALA A 23 -10.90 15.64 -19.76
C ALA A 23 -12.21 16.06 -19.07
N GLY A 24 -12.53 15.41 -17.95
CA GLY A 24 -13.28 16.12 -16.91
C GLY A 24 -12.49 17.38 -16.56
N GLU A 25 -13.16 18.52 -16.39
CA GLU A 25 -12.50 19.76 -16.01
C GLU A 25 -11.54 19.49 -14.86
N PRO A 26 -10.26 19.94 -14.95
CA PRO A 26 -9.33 19.77 -13.85
C PRO A 26 -9.97 20.42 -12.63
N TYR A 27 -10.00 19.67 -11.51
CA TYR A 27 -10.41 20.21 -10.22
C TYR A 27 -9.61 21.51 -10.02
N PRO A 28 -10.27 22.70 -10.07
CA PRO A 28 -9.56 23.92 -9.81
C PRO A 28 -8.96 23.75 -8.42
N PRO A 29 -7.65 23.89 -8.24
CA PRO A 29 -7.14 23.97 -6.90
C PRO A 29 -7.96 25.05 -6.22
N ASP A 30 -8.70 24.69 -5.15
CA ASP A 30 -9.30 25.68 -4.27
C ASP A 30 -8.10 26.38 -3.57
N THR A 31 -7.38 27.14 -4.41
CA THR A 31 -6.16 27.86 -4.04
C THR A 31 -6.42 28.92 -2.99
N GLY A 32 -7.69 29.05 -2.58
CA GLY A 32 -8.14 30.05 -1.62
C GLY A 32 -8.17 29.61 -0.17
N ASN A 33 -8.10 28.31 0.16
CA ASN A 33 -8.49 27.88 1.50
C ASN A 33 -7.48 27.01 2.26
N TRP A 34 -6.21 27.00 1.85
CA TRP A 34 -5.12 26.47 2.70
C TRP A 34 -5.01 27.20 4.05
N ARG A 35 -5.70 28.34 4.21
CA ARG A 35 -5.80 29.07 5.51
C ARG A 35 -6.45 28.27 6.62
N ILE A 36 -7.21 27.22 6.31
CA ILE A 36 -7.78 26.28 7.31
C ILE A 36 -6.79 25.21 7.74
N MET A 37 -5.65 25.09 7.03
CA MET A 37 -4.61 24.13 7.38
C MET A 37 -3.90 24.61 8.65
N ASN A 38 -3.93 23.78 9.68
CA ASN A 38 -3.05 23.97 10.83
C ASN A 38 -1.70 23.29 10.54
N PRO A 39 -0.60 24.05 10.39
CA PRO A 39 0.72 23.50 10.07
C PRO A 39 1.31 22.63 11.19
N GLN A 40 0.78 22.69 12.41
CA GLN A 40 1.16 21.77 13.49
C GLN A 40 0.49 20.38 13.34
N ILE A 41 -0.56 20.28 12.52
CA ILE A 41 -1.33 19.05 12.33
C ILE A 41 -1.00 18.40 11.00
N TYR A 42 -0.78 19.20 9.97
CA TYR A 42 -0.60 18.74 8.59
C TYR A 42 0.72 19.21 7.98
N LEU A 43 1.27 18.38 7.11
CA LEU A 43 2.29 18.70 6.11
C LEU A 43 1.61 18.85 4.76
N ARG A 44 2.20 19.63 3.85
CA ARG A 44 1.87 19.57 2.43
C ARG A 44 2.75 18.55 1.74
N GLY A 45 2.15 17.75 0.89
CA GLY A 45 2.85 16.83 0.00
C GLY A 45 2.47 17.13 -1.45
N VAL A 46 3.47 17.21 -2.33
CA VAL A 46 3.28 17.41 -3.76
C VAL A 46 3.34 16.08 -4.47
N ILE A 47 2.40 15.80 -5.39
CA ILE A 47 2.45 14.61 -6.24
C ILE A 47 3.63 14.73 -7.20
N VAL A 48 4.63 13.85 -7.03
CA VAL A 48 5.83 13.79 -7.88
C VAL A 48 5.80 12.63 -8.87
N GLU A 49 4.95 11.63 -8.60
CA GLU A 49 4.70 10.50 -9.50
C GLU A 49 3.26 10.03 -9.35
N ARG A 50 2.64 9.66 -10.48
CA ARG A 50 1.33 9.01 -10.53
C ARG A 50 1.35 7.92 -11.57
N ARG A 51 0.85 6.74 -11.21
CA ARG A 51 0.69 5.60 -12.11
C ARG A 51 -0.72 5.03 -11.97
N ASP A 52 -1.53 5.22 -13.00
CA ASP A 52 -2.87 4.64 -13.07
C ASP A 52 -2.77 3.18 -13.54
N LEU A 53 -3.27 2.24 -12.75
CA LEU A 53 -3.24 0.80 -13.04
C LEU A 53 -4.54 0.36 -13.72
N THR A 54 -5.66 0.85 -13.20
CA THR A 54 -7.01 0.65 -13.75
C THR A 54 -7.79 1.95 -13.60
N PRO A 55 -8.99 2.07 -14.16
CA PRO A 55 -9.84 3.25 -13.94
C PRO A 55 -10.21 3.51 -12.46
N LYS A 56 -9.91 2.56 -11.55
CA LYS A 56 -10.22 2.68 -10.13
C LYS A 56 -9.00 2.59 -9.22
N LEU A 57 -7.87 2.13 -9.72
CA LEU A 57 -6.67 1.88 -8.92
C LEU A 57 -5.50 2.68 -9.46
N TRP A 58 -4.85 3.41 -8.56
CA TRP A 58 -3.65 4.17 -8.91
C TRP A 58 -2.66 4.22 -7.75
N ILE A 59 -1.42 4.49 -8.09
CA ILE A 59 -0.32 4.70 -7.16
C ILE A 59 0.11 6.15 -7.28
N ILE A 60 0.38 6.79 -6.15
CA ILE A 60 0.98 8.12 -6.11
C ILE A 60 2.22 8.12 -5.22
N ARG A 61 3.19 8.96 -5.58
CA ARG A 61 4.29 9.35 -4.72
C ARG A 61 4.14 10.82 -4.36
N LEU A 62 4.20 11.09 -3.06
CA LEU A 62 4.14 12.44 -2.51
C LEU A 62 5.51 12.82 -1.97
N ARG A 63 6.00 14.01 -2.34
CA ARG A 63 7.13 14.65 -1.67
C ARG A 63 6.59 15.55 -0.59
N PRO A 64 6.70 15.17 0.69
CA PRO A 64 6.29 16.02 1.79
C PRO A 64 7.25 17.20 1.96
N GLU A 65 6.76 18.34 2.46
CA GLU A 65 7.57 19.53 2.75
C GLU A 65 8.59 19.29 3.88
N GLU A 66 8.27 18.36 4.79
CA GLU A 66 9.14 17.90 5.88
C GLU A 66 9.14 16.37 5.92
N GLU A 67 10.16 15.77 6.46
CA GLU A 67 10.27 14.33 6.63
C GLU A 67 9.21 13.80 7.61
N LEU A 68 8.55 12.71 7.24
CA LEU A 68 7.59 12.01 8.08
C LEU A 68 8.21 10.71 8.61
N ALA A 69 8.45 10.67 9.92
CA ALA A 69 8.89 9.42 10.55
C ALA A 69 7.72 8.44 10.70
N PHE A 70 7.94 7.19 10.29
CA PHE A 70 6.97 6.12 10.45
C PHE A 70 7.66 4.74 10.55
N THR A 71 6.89 3.77 11.02
CA THR A 71 7.30 2.36 11.04
C THR A 71 6.55 1.62 9.92
N PRO A 72 7.21 0.72 9.14
CA PRO A 72 6.56 -0.07 8.11
C PRO A 72 5.32 -0.80 8.62
N GLY A 73 4.23 -0.73 7.85
CA GLY A 73 2.91 -1.22 8.23
C GLY A 73 2.00 -0.16 8.86
N GLN A 74 2.49 1.05 9.12
CA GLN A 74 1.66 2.17 9.57
C GLN A 74 0.94 2.84 8.39
N TYR A 75 -0.09 3.62 8.73
CA TYR A 75 -0.84 4.50 7.83
C TYR A 75 -0.72 5.95 8.26
N VAL A 76 -1.01 6.85 7.33
CA VAL A 76 -1.16 8.28 7.60
C VAL A 76 -2.47 8.76 6.98
N ALA A 77 -3.10 9.79 7.58
CA ALA A 77 -4.26 10.39 6.96
C ALA A 77 -3.82 11.36 5.86
N LEU A 78 -4.35 11.13 4.65
CA LEU A 78 -4.32 12.09 3.54
C LEU A 78 -5.61 12.90 3.54
N GLY A 79 -5.53 14.17 3.16
CA GLY A 79 -6.68 15.05 3.18
C GLY A 79 -6.66 16.12 2.11
N LEU A 80 -7.86 16.64 1.80
CA LEU A 80 -8.06 17.77 0.91
C LEU A 80 -9.06 18.75 1.52
N PRO A 81 -8.86 20.08 1.33
CA PRO A 81 -9.83 21.07 1.74
C PRO A 81 -11.09 21.00 0.86
N ARG A 82 -12.26 21.05 1.48
CA ARG A 82 -13.56 21.11 0.80
C ARG A 82 -14.59 21.79 1.68
N GLY A 83 -15.21 22.88 1.18
CA GLY A 83 -16.29 23.57 1.88
C GLY A 83 -15.88 24.09 3.27
N GLY A 84 -14.68 24.67 3.42
CA GLY A 84 -14.19 25.24 4.67
C GLY A 84 -13.74 24.23 5.72
N ARG A 85 -13.64 22.95 5.37
CA ARG A 85 -13.13 21.88 6.26
C ARG A 85 -12.16 20.98 5.51
N ILE A 86 -11.35 20.21 6.22
CA ILE A 86 -10.48 19.19 5.65
C ILE A 86 -11.22 17.85 5.71
N ILE A 87 -11.37 17.19 4.55
CA ILE A 87 -11.82 15.81 4.45
C ILE A 87 -10.58 14.96 4.41
N GLU A 88 -10.43 14.03 5.34
CA GLU A 88 -9.27 13.15 5.44
C GLU A 88 -9.66 11.69 5.65
N ARG A 89 -8.79 10.77 5.18
CA ARG A 89 -8.92 9.32 5.38
C ARG A 89 -7.54 8.70 5.58
N PRO A 90 -7.45 7.57 6.34
CA PRO A 90 -6.23 6.83 6.52
C PRO A 90 -5.85 6.06 5.25
N TYR A 91 -4.54 6.06 4.93
CA TYR A 91 -3.95 5.28 3.85
C TYR A 91 -2.65 4.67 4.33
N SER A 92 -2.48 3.36 4.14
CA SER A 92 -1.26 2.65 4.49
C SER A 92 -0.09 3.10 3.62
N LEU A 93 1.05 3.30 4.25
CA LEU A 93 2.30 3.66 3.57
C LEU A 93 2.87 2.43 2.84
N VAL A 94 3.32 2.63 1.62
CA VAL A 94 3.98 1.63 0.78
C VAL A 94 5.50 1.78 0.81
N SER A 95 5.98 3.02 0.97
CA SER A 95 7.40 3.35 1.06
C SER A 95 8.10 2.58 2.17
N ALA A 96 9.40 2.35 2.03
CA ALA A 96 10.27 2.03 3.16
C ALA A 96 10.44 3.26 4.07
N SER A 97 10.71 3.02 5.35
CA SER A 97 10.79 4.11 6.35
C SER A 97 11.94 5.10 6.14
N CYS A 98 12.94 4.75 5.35
CA CYS A 98 14.05 5.63 4.97
C CYS A 98 13.82 6.41 3.66
N GLU A 99 12.74 6.13 2.94
CA GLU A 99 12.41 6.85 1.70
C GLU A 99 11.83 8.23 2.05
N ARG A 100 12.36 9.26 1.40
CA ARG A 100 11.88 10.64 1.59
C ARG A 100 10.49 10.85 0.99
N GLU A 101 10.20 10.17 -0.13
CA GLU A 101 8.92 10.25 -0.81
C GLU A 101 7.98 9.19 -0.28
N LEU A 102 6.74 9.59 0.00
CA LEU A 102 5.71 8.71 0.55
C LEU A 102 4.87 8.14 -0.59
N GLU A 103 4.81 6.83 -0.68
CA GLU A 103 4.07 6.13 -1.72
C GLU A 103 2.77 5.54 -1.15
N PHE A 104 1.69 5.66 -1.93
CA PHE A 104 0.35 5.18 -1.57
C PHE A 104 -0.29 4.45 -2.73
N PHE A 105 -0.97 3.36 -2.42
CA PHE A 105 -1.80 2.61 -3.36
C PHE A 105 -3.27 2.86 -3.04
N LEU A 106 -3.96 3.50 -3.97
CA LEU A 106 -5.28 4.08 -3.77
C LEU A 106 -6.34 3.39 -4.64
N GLU A 107 -7.56 3.31 -4.08
CA GLU A 107 -8.74 2.81 -4.78
C GLU A 107 -9.82 3.89 -4.80
N LEU A 108 -10.42 4.12 -5.98
CA LEU A 108 -11.56 5.01 -6.15
C LEU A 108 -12.80 4.34 -5.56
N VAL A 109 -13.33 4.91 -4.50
CA VAL A 109 -14.59 4.51 -3.89
C VAL A 109 -15.71 5.35 -4.49
N PRO A 110 -16.60 4.77 -5.33
CA PRO A 110 -17.73 5.50 -5.90
C PRO A 110 -18.62 6.08 -4.79
N GLY A 111 -18.93 7.38 -4.85
CA GLY A 111 -19.68 8.07 -3.80
C GLY A 111 -18.90 8.38 -2.52
N GLY A 112 -17.63 7.99 -2.43
CA GLY A 112 -16.75 8.38 -1.34
C GLY A 112 -16.51 9.89 -1.30
N GLN A 113 -16.21 10.43 -0.12
CA GLN A 113 -16.01 11.87 0.04
C GLN A 113 -14.62 12.34 -0.40
N LEU A 114 -13.58 11.51 -0.24
CA LEU A 114 -12.19 11.91 -0.47
C LEU A 114 -11.60 11.31 -1.76
N THR A 115 -11.76 10.00 -2.01
CA THR A 115 -11.08 9.34 -3.13
C THR A 115 -11.45 9.91 -4.51
N PRO A 116 -12.72 10.37 -4.79
CA PRO A 116 -13.01 11.07 -6.04
C PRO A 116 -12.26 12.40 -6.18
N LEU A 117 -12.01 13.10 -5.06
CA LEU A 117 -11.23 14.34 -5.07
C LEU A 117 -9.75 14.05 -5.28
N LEU A 118 -9.19 13.06 -4.55
CA LEU A 118 -7.79 12.62 -4.73
C LEU A 118 -7.50 12.16 -6.17
N TYR A 119 -8.47 11.46 -6.78
CA TYR A 119 -8.35 10.99 -8.16
C TYR A 119 -8.20 12.14 -9.17
N GLN A 120 -8.84 13.30 -8.89
CA GLN A 120 -8.78 14.51 -9.74
C GLN A 120 -7.50 15.33 -9.52
N VAL A 121 -6.77 15.11 -8.42
CA VAL A 121 -5.49 15.79 -8.19
C VAL A 121 -4.46 15.26 -9.18
N GLY A 122 -4.01 16.12 -10.07
CA GLY A 122 -2.99 15.81 -11.08
C GLY A 122 -1.57 15.89 -10.55
N MET A 123 -0.60 15.64 -11.45
CA MET A 123 0.82 15.85 -11.17
C MET A 123 1.07 17.29 -10.69
N CYS A 124 2.02 17.44 -9.77
CA CYS A 124 2.33 18.71 -9.09
C CYS A 124 1.20 19.25 -8.19
N GLY A 125 0.08 18.53 -8.07
CA GLY A 125 -0.99 18.90 -7.14
C GLY A 125 -0.60 18.63 -5.70
N GLU A 126 -1.19 19.39 -4.76
CA GLU A 126 -0.90 19.30 -3.33
C GLU A 126 -1.94 18.46 -2.59
N ILE A 127 -1.48 17.66 -1.64
CA ILE A 127 -2.30 16.85 -0.74
C ILE A 127 -1.83 17.12 0.70
N LEU A 128 -2.76 17.24 1.64
CA LEU A 128 -2.45 17.31 3.07
C LEU A 128 -2.11 15.94 3.61
N ILE A 129 -1.07 15.87 4.42
CA ILE A 129 -0.58 14.68 5.09
C ILE A 129 -0.59 14.94 6.59
N ARG A 130 -1.23 14.12 7.39
CA ARG A 130 -1.10 14.21 8.86
C ARG A 130 0.36 14.04 9.28
N ARG A 131 0.85 14.91 10.20
CA ARG A 131 2.23 14.87 10.72
C ARG A 131 2.57 13.61 11.51
N THR A 132 1.56 12.80 11.85
CA THR A 132 1.75 11.61 12.67
C THR A 132 1.21 10.40 11.97
N ALA A 133 2.10 9.46 11.66
CA ALA A 133 1.72 8.11 11.24
C ALA A 133 1.13 7.34 12.43
N LYS A 134 0.17 6.47 12.16
CA LYS A 134 -0.56 5.67 13.15
C LYS A 134 -0.66 4.22 12.71
N GLY A 135 -1.18 3.39 13.60
CA GLY A 135 -1.38 1.96 13.36
C GLY A 135 -0.41 1.09 14.15
N ARG A 136 -0.85 -0.14 14.41
CA ARG A 136 -0.07 -1.18 15.11
C ARG A 136 0.14 -2.41 14.23
N PHE A 137 -0.16 -2.29 12.95
CA PHE A 137 -0.04 -3.36 11.97
C PHE A 137 1.39 -3.40 11.44
N GLY A 138 2.36 -3.64 12.35
CA GLY A 138 3.78 -3.72 12.03
C GLY A 138 4.29 -5.16 12.03
N PHE A 139 5.44 -5.36 11.41
CA PHE A 139 6.18 -6.61 11.47
C PHE A 139 6.64 -6.88 12.90
N ASP A 140 6.33 -8.07 13.43
CA ASP A 140 6.70 -8.47 14.78
C ASP A 140 8.09 -9.13 14.80
N SER A 141 9.12 -8.28 14.83
CA SER A 141 10.52 -8.76 14.96
C SER A 141 10.84 -9.35 16.33
N GLN A 142 9.96 -9.16 17.32
CA GLN A 142 10.11 -9.71 18.67
C GLN A 142 9.31 -11.02 18.85
N SER A 143 8.55 -11.43 17.84
CA SER A 143 7.87 -12.71 17.82
C SER A 143 8.91 -13.84 17.91
N GLN A 144 8.61 -14.87 18.71
CA GLN A 144 9.37 -16.13 18.69
C GLN A 144 9.07 -16.97 17.43
N HIS A 145 8.05 -16.56 16.64
CA HIS A 145 7.69 -17.22 15.41
C HIS A 145 8.66 -16.83 14.28
N VAL A 146 9.13 -17.84 13.59
CA VAL A 146 10.06 -17.70 12.46
C VAL A 146 9.34 -17.58 11.11
N ASN A 147 8.05 -17.88 11.07
CA ASN A 147 7.22 -17.83 9.86
C ASN A 147 6.22 -16.70 9.96
N HIS A 148 6.07 -15.93 8.87
CA HIS A 148 5.14 -14.80 8.78
C HIS A 148 4.27 -14.97 7.54
N LEU A 149 2.99 -15.31 7.76
CA LEU A 149 1.98 -15.50 6.71
C LEU A 149 1.20 -14.21 6.48
N MET A 150 1.38 -13.59 5.34
CA MET A 150 0.76 -12.32 4.96
C MET A 150 -0.32 -12.56 3.91
N ILE A 151 -1.55 -12.11 4.15
CA ILE A 151 -2.67 -12.26 3.22
C ILE A 151 -3.26 -10.89 2.92
N ALA A 152 -3.31 -10.54 1.63
CA ALA A 152 -3.79 -9.27 1.14
C ALA A 152 -4.87 -9.39 0.08
N THR A 153 -5.70 -8.35 -0.06
CA THR A 153 -6.51 -8.12 -1.24
C THR A 153 -6.26 -6.71 -1.80
N VAL A 154 -5.98 -6.63 -3.10
CA VAL A 154 -5.81 -5.37 -3.85
C VAL A 154 -4.90 -4.37 -3.10
N THR A 155 -5.44 -3.21 -2.68
CA THR A 155 -4.70 -2.17 -1.95
C THR A 155 -4.22 -2.59 -0.56
N GLY A 156 -4.78 -3.65 0.02
CA GLY A 156 -4.33 -4.23 1.28
C GLY A 156 -2.90 -4.79 1.25
N VAL A 157 -2.29 -4.88 0.07
CA VAL A 157 -0.86 -5.24 -0.06
C VAL A 157 0.08 -4.13 0.41
N ALA A 158 -0.38 -2.88 0.48
CA ALA A 158 0.42 -1.70 0.78
C ALA A 158 1.33 -1.84 2.04
N PRO A 159 0.81 -2.19 3.23
CA PRO A 159 1.65 -2.34 4.41
C PRO A 159 2.68 -3.47 4.27
N PHE A 160 2.38 -4.52 3.51
CA PHE A 160 3.31 -5.63 3.31
C PHE A 160 4.46 -5.26 2.37
N VAL A 161 4.20 -4.47 1.34
CA VAL A 161 5.26 -3.91 0.47
C VAL A 161 6.20 -3.03 1.29
N SER A 162 5.67 -2.15 2.14
CA SER A 162 6.47 -1.32 3.06
C SER A 162 7.34 -2.16 3.98
N ILE A 163 6.77 -3.20 4.61
CA ILE A 163 7.50 -4.14 5.48
C ILE A 163 8.60 -4.85 4.68
N LEU A 164 8.28 -5.43 3.52
CA LEU A 164 9.24 -6.14 2.69
C LEU A 164 10.41 -5.24 2.24
N ARG A 165 10.11 -4.05 1.70
CA ARG A 165 11.13 -3.08 1.28
C ARG A 165 12.07 -2.74 2.44
N ASN A 166 11.52 -2.53 3.63
CA ASN A 166 12.30 -2.22 4.82
C ASN A 166 13.19 -3.42 5.27
N GLN A 167 12.68 -4.65 5.20
CA GLN A 167 13.48 -5.85 5.48
C GLN A 167 14.60 -6.03 4.45
N MET A 168 14.34 -5.73 3.18
CA MET A 168 15.35 -5.78 2.10
C MET A 168 16.49 -4.78 2.33
N LEU A 169 16.17 -3.56 2.78
CA LEU A 169 17.17 -2.50 3.03
C LEU A 169 18.01 -2.74 4.28
N ASN A 170 17.43 -3.36 5.30
CA ASN A 170 18.11 -3.59 6.59
C ASN A 170 18.80 -4.96 6.68
N ARG A 171 18.77 -5.76 5.61
CA ARG A 171 19.41 -7.09 5.63
C ARG A 171 20.92 -6.99 5.45
N ASP A 172 21.60 -7.91 6.09
CA ASP A 172 22.98 -8.27 5.73
C ASP A 172 22.92 -9.12 4.45
N GLU A 173 23.55 -8.68 3.36
CA GLU A 173 23.57 -9.40 2.08
C GLU A 173 24.18 -10.81 2.18
N HIS A 174 25.02 -11.02 3.18
CA HIS A 174 25.72 -12.30 3.41
C HIS A 174 25.00 -13.23 4.38
N ARG A 175 23.91 -12.78 5.00
CA ARG A 175 23.16 -13.59 5.98
C ARG A 175 21.64 -13.46 5.75
N PRO A 176 20.95 -14.56 5.37
CA PRO A 176 19.49 -14.53 5.26
C PRO A 176 18.89 -14.22 6.64
N PRO A 177 17.73 -13.53 6.68
CA PRO A 177 17.05 -13.28 7.94
C PRO A 177 16.62 -14.61 8.59
N PRO A 178 16.51 -14.67 9.92
CA PRO A 178 16.14 -15.88 10.64
C PRO A 178 14.63 -16.19 10.57
N PHE A 179 13.95 -15.71 9.53
CA PHE A 179 12.51 -15.88 9.32
C PHE A 179 12.18 -16.10 7.85
N SER A 180 10.97 -16.61 7.60
CA SER A 180 10.39 -16.77 6.26
C SER A 180 9.09 -15.95 6.13
N LEU A 181 8.92 -15.28 5.00
CA LEU A 181 7.71 -14.53 4.65
C LEU A 181 6.98 -15.24 3.50
N LEU A 182 5.69 -15.51 3.67
CA LEU A 182 4.80 -15.95 2.61
C LEU A 182 3.70 -14.92 2.42
N LEU A 183 3.67 -14.25 1.26
CA LEU A 183 2.63 -13.29 0.89
C LEU A 183 1.69 -13.91 -0.14
N LEU A 184 0.42 -14.05 0.26
CA LEU A 184 -0.69 -14.40 -0.62
C LEU A 184 -1.45 -13.13 -0.98
N GLN A 185 -1.54 -12.78 -2.26
CA GLN A 185 -2.27 -11.58 -2.71
C GLN A 185 -3.41 -11.97 -3.63
N GLY A 186 -4.64 -11.59 -3.26
CA GLY A 186 -5.83 -11.77 -4.08
C GLY A 186 -6.23 -10.49 -4.82
N ALA A 187 -6.67 -10.65 -6.07
CA ALA A 187 -7.27 -9.60 -6.88
C ALA A 187 -8.39 -10.18 -7.76
N SER A 188 -9.15 -9.33 -8.46
CA SER A 188 -10.09 -9.83 -9.47
C SER A 188 -9.36 -10.17 -10.76
N THR A 189 -8.46 -9.29 -11.21
CA THR A 189 -7.66 -9.41 -12.43
C THR A 189 -6.19 -9.08 -12.15
N SER A 190 -5.29 -9.42 -13.06
CA SER A 190 -3.84 -9.16 -12.91
C SER A 190 -3.51 -7.66 -12.81
N ALA A 191 -4.26 -6.81 -13.51
CA ALA A 191 -4.09 -5.35 -13.45
C ALA A 191 -4.33 -4.77 -12.04
N GLU A 192 -5.05 -5.47 -11.16
CA GLU A 192 -5.34 -5.04 -9.80
C GLU A 192 -4.25 -5.47 -8.79
N LEU A 193 -3.26 -6.27 -9.19
CA LEU A 193 -2.18 -6.74 -8.30
C LEU A 193 -1.16 -5.67 -7.90
N GLY A 194 -1.22 -4.49 -8.49
CA GLY A 194 -0.45 -3.30 -8.13
C GLY A 194 1.07 -3.44 -8.11
N TYR A 195 1.61 -4.26 -7.24
CA TYR A 195 3.05 -4.51 -7.03
C TYR A 195 3.47 -5.92 -7.45
N GLY A 196 2.64 -6.63 -8.23
CA GLY A 196 2.87 -8.03 -8.60
C GLY A 196 4.24 -8.29 -9.23
N ASP A 197 4.70 -7.39 -10.12
CA ASP A 197 6.02 -7.52 -10.78
C ASP A 197 7.17 -7.35 -9.77
N GLU A 198 7.11 -6.35 -8.90
CA GLU A 198 8.10 -6.12 -7.83
C GLU A 198 8.16 -7.32 -6.89
N LEU A 199 7.01 -7.76 -6.38
CA LEU A 199 6.91 -8.89 -5.45
C LEU A 199 7.41 -10.19 -6.10
N SER A 200 7.05 -10.45 -7.35
CA SER A 200 7.53 -11.61 -8.11
C SER A 200 9.04 -11.57 -8.33
N ALA A 201 9.60 -10.40 -8.62
CA ALA A 201 11.06 -10.24 -8.77
C ALA A 201 11.76 -10.53 -7.43
N ARG A 202 11.28 -9.96 -6.33
CA ARG A 202 11.84 -10.19 -4.99
C ARG A 202 11.75 -11.65 -4.54
N ALA A 203 10.65 -12.34 -4.85
CA ALA A 203 10.51 -13.75 -4.55
C ALA A 203 11.49 -14.65 -5.32
N ARG A 204 11.94 -14.22 -6.51
CA ARG A 204 13.00 -14.93 -7.24
C ARG A 204 14.41 -14.67 -6.70
N GLU A 205 14.62 -13.49 -6.08
CA GLU A 205 15.92 -13.06 -5.55
C GLU A 205 16.17 -13.55 -4.11
N CYS A 206 15.11 -13.87 -3.35
CA CYS A 206 15.20 -14.10 -1.91
C CYS A 206 14.55 -15.43 -1.52
N GLU A 207 15.33 -16.39 -1.02
CA GLU A 207 14.85 -17.70 -0.57
C GLU A 207 13.91 -17.62 0.65
N TRP A 208 14.01 -16.55 1.43
CA TRP A 208 13.18 -16.31 2.62
C TRP A 208 11.85 -15.60 2.33
N PHE A 209 11.61 -15.17 1.08
CA PHE A 209 10.38 -14.49 0.68
C PHE A 209 9.68 -15.26 -0.45
N HIS A 210 8.43 -15.60 -0.23
CA HIS A 210 7.57 -16.30 -1.18
C HIS A 210 6.36 -15.44 -1.52
N TYR A 211 6.00 -15.39 -2.79
CA TYR A 211 4.86 -14.60 -3.26
C TYR A 211 3.94 -15.44 -4.14
N VAL A 212 2.66 -15.48 -3.79
CA VAL A 212 1.64 -16.21 -4.52
C VAL A 212 0.45 -15.30 -4.82
N PRO A 213 0.34 -14.78 -6.04
CA PRO A 213 -0.84 -14.04 -6.49
C PRO A 213 -1.96 -15.01 -6.92
N SER A 214 -3.22 -14.62 -6.61
CA SER A 214 -4.42 -15.36 -7.00
C SER A 214 -5.46 -14.44 -7.61
N LEU A 215 -6.11 -14.88 -8.70
CA LEU A 215 -7.13 -14.12 -9.40
C LEU A 215 -8.51 -14.78 -9.26
N SER A 216 -9.47 -14.06 -8.67
CA SER A 216 -10.84 -14.54 -8.54
C SER A 216 -11.62 -14.52 -9.86
N ARG A 217 -11.14 -13.77 -10.86
CA ARG A 217 -11.70 -13.69 -12.21
C ARG A 217 -10.61 -13.91 -13.28
N GLY A 218 -9.69 -14.82 -13.01
CA GLY A 218 -8.54 -15.10 -13.90
C GLY A 218 -8.91 -15.51 -15.32
N TRP A 219 -10.17 -15.93 -15.56
CA TRP A 219 -10.67 -16.17 -16.92
C TRP A 219 -10.73 -14.91 -17.80
N LEU A 220 -10.64 -13.71 -17.19
CA LEU A 220 -10.52 -12.45 -17.93
C LEU A 220 -9.08 -12.14 -18.36
N ASP A 221 -8.09 -12.83 -17.81
CA ASP A 221 -6.66 -12.65 -18.09
C ASP A 221 -6.12 -13.87 -18.86
N ALA A 222 -6.19 -13.80 -20.19
CA ALA A 222 -5.71 -14.90 -21.03
C ALA A 222 -4.22 -15.20 -20.75
N GLY A 223 -3.92 -16.46 -20.42
CA GLY A 223 -2.55 -16.89 -20.14
C GLY A 223 -2.05 -16.60 -18.72
N TRP A 224 -2.93 -16.26 -17.76
CA TRP A 224 -2.54 -16.12 -16.35
C TRP A 224 -1.92 -17.43 -15.82
N PRO A 225 -0.64 -17.41 -15.37
CA PRO A 225 0.05 -18.62 -14.93
C PRO A 225 -0.09 -18.91 -13.43
N GLY A 226 -0.68 -17.99 -12.66
CA GLY A 226 -0.79 -18.07 -11.20
C GLY A 226 -2.06 -18.79 -10.73
N GLU A 227 -2.33 -18.70 -9.45
CA GLU A 227 -3.51 -19.31 -8.82
C GLU A 227 -4.82 -18.69 -9.31
N LEU A 228 -5.85 -19.53 -9.39
CA LEU A 228 -7.22 -19.14 -9.70
C LEU A 228 -8.10 -19.31 -8.46
N GLY A 229 -9.00 -18.36 -8.24
CA GLY A 229 -9.92 -18.35 -7.10
C GLY A 229 -9.64 -17.20 -6.14
N ARG A 230 -10.35 -17.19 -5.04
CA ARG A 230 -10.17 -16.20 -3.98
C ARG A 230 -8.93 -16.55 -3.16
N VAL A 231 -8.26 -15.53 -2.64
CA VAL A 231 -7.05 -15.74 -1.82
C VAL A 231 -7.35 -16.54 -0.54
N ASP A 232 -8.54 -16.41 0.02
CA ASP A 232 -8.99 -17.18 1.18
C ASP A 232 -9.10 -18.70 0.88
N ASP A 233 -9.36 -19.11 -0.36
CA ASP A 233 -9.43 -20.53 -0.77
C ASP A 233 -8.06 -21.22 -0.79
N ILE A 234 -6.99 -20.46 -1.00
CA ILE A 234 -5.63 -21.00 -1.17
C ILE A 234 -4.76 -20.93 0.10
N VAL A 235 -5.25 -20.29 1.18
CA VAL A 235 -4.47 -20.08 2.42
C VAL A 235 -3.92 -21.39 2.98
N ARG A 236 -4.77 -22.41 3.15
CA ARG A 236 -4.35 -23.71 3.69
C ARG A 236 -3.38 -24.44 2.78
N LYS A 237 -3.67 -24.44 1.47
CA LYS A 237 -2.80 -25.07 0.46
C LYS A 237 -1.36 -24.59 0.59
N TYR A 238 -1.17 -23.28 0.69
CA TYR A 238 0.16 -22.70 0.71
C TYR A 238 0.80 -22.68 2.10
N ALA A 239 0.02 -22.46 3.18
CA ALA A 239 0.55 -22.61 4.53
C ALA A 239 1.11 -24.02 4.75
N ASP A 240 0.37 -25.06 4.34
CA ASP A 240 0.81 -26.45 4.47
C ASP A 240 2.00 -26.75 3.55
N ALA A 241 2.00 -26.28 2.29
CA ALA A 241 3.08 -26.51 1.34
C ALA A 241 4.42 -25.90 1.77
N PHE A 242 4.39 -24.75 2.45
CA PHE A 242 5.59 -24.09 2.99
C PHE A 242 5.88 -24.46 4.44
N GLY A 243 5.11 -25.36 5.06
CA GLY A 243 5.32 -25.80 6.44
C GLY A 243 5.00 -24.74 7.48
N PHE A 244 4.13 -23.77 7.18
CA PHE A 244 3.73 -22.72 8.12
C PHE A 244 2.66 -23.27 9.07
N THR A 245 3.04 -23.51 10.33
CA THR A 245 2.20 -24.14 11.33
C THR A 245 1.71 -23.13 12.38
N ALA A 246 0.66 -23.50 13.12
CA ALA A 246 0.15 -22.66 14.21
C ALA A 246 1.16 -22.45 15.35
N ALA A 247 2.17 -23.31 15.47
CA ALA A 247 3.16 -23.27 16.56
C ALA A 247 4.29 -22.25 16.30
N ASP A 248 4.53 -21.89 15.03
CA ASP A 248 5.71 -21.11 14.62
C ASP A 248 5.38 -19.97 13.63
N THR A 249 4.09 -19.69 13.39
CA THR A 249 3.66 -18.72 12.39
C THR A 249 2.81 -17.61 12.99
N THR A 250 3.16 -16.35 12.69
CA THR A 250 2.31 -15.17 12.88
C THR A 250 1.64 -14.81 11.56
N ALA A 251 0.31 -14.67 11.57
CA ALA A 251 -0.48 -14.29 10.39
C ALA A 251 -0.84 -12.79 10.41
N TYR A 252 -0.83 -12.18 9.22
CA TYR A 252 -1.16 -10.77 9.00
C TYR A 252 -2.19 -10.67 7.87
N LEU A 253 -3.35 -10.10 8.15
CA LEU A 253 -4.49 -10.02 7.24
C LEU A 253 -4.81 -8.57 6.96
N CYS A 254 -4.76 -8.14 5.68
CA CYS A 254 -5.05 -6.75 5.32
C CYS A 254 -5.90 -6.64 4.05
N GLY A 255 -6.88 -5.75 4.06
CA GLY A 255 -7.73 -5.43 2.92
C GLY A 255 -9.22 -5.69 3.14
N ASN A 256 -9.85 -6.47 2.26
CA ASN A 256 -11.29 -6.70 2.27
C ASN A 256 -11.77 -7.35 3.58
N PRO A 257 -12.78 -6.75 4.27
CA PRO A 257 -13.28 -7.27 5.55
C PRO A 257 -13.76 -8.73 5.50
N GLN A 258 -14.45 -9.13 4.43
CA GLN A 258 -14.94 -10.50 4.32
C GLN A 258 -13.81 -11.51 4.15
N MET A 259 -12.78 -11.17 3.36
CA MET A 259 -11.55 -11.98 3.26
C MET A 259 -10.91 -12.16 4.63
N ILE A 260 -10.77 -11.09 5.40
CA ILE A 260 -10.15 -11.14 6.75
C ILE A 260 -10.95 -12.05 7.68
N VAL A 261 -12.29 -11.94 7.69
CA VAL A 261 -13.17 -12.82 8.49
C VAL A 261 -12.97 -14.28 8.08
N ASN A 262 -13.04 -14.58 6.78
CA ASN A 262 -12.90 -15.94 6.27
C ASN A 262 -11.53 -16.55 6.62
N VAL A 263 -10.45 -15.81 6.35
CA VAL A 263 -9.09 -16.29 6.62
C VAL A 263 -8.84 -16.49 8.11
N ARG A 264 -9.31 -15.57 8.96
CA ARG A 264 -9.23 -15.74 10.41
C ARG A 264 -9.88 -17.04 10.87
N GLU A 265 -11.08 -17.34 10.40
CA GLU A 265 -11.79 -18.57 10.75
C GLU A 265 -11.07 -19.82 10.24
N ILE A 266 -10.50 -19.77 9.03
CA ILE A 266 -9.68 -20.85 8.46
C ILE A 266 -8.47 -21.11 9.36
N LEU A 267 -7.73 -20.06 9.73
CA LEU A 267 -6.54 -20.18 10.56
C LEU A 267 -6.86 -20.65 11.98
N GLN A 268 -7.94 -20.14 12.59
CA GLN A 268 -8.36 -20.61 13.91
C GLN A 268 -8.75 -22.07 13.92
N ARG A 269 -9.48 -22.57 12.92
CA ARG A 269 -9.75 -24.00 12.74
C ARG A 269 -8.49 -24.84 12.53
N ALA A 270 -7.44 -24.22 12.00
CA ALA A 270 -6.12 -24.84 11.87
C ALA A 270 -5.25 -24.73 13.14
N GLY A 271 -5.82 -24.23 14.26
CA GLY A 271 -5.13 -24.15 15.55
C GLY A 271 -4.38 -22.84 15.80
N PHE A 272 -4.41 -21.86 14.90
CA PHE A 272 -3.76 -20.56 15.14
C PHE A 272 -4.42 -19.82 16.29
N SER A 273 -3.62 -19.40 17.26
CA SER A 273 -4.09 -18.58 18.37
C SER A 273 -4.44 -17.15 17.86
N ARG A 274 -5.53 -16.59 18.40
CA ARG A 274 -5.98 -15.23 18.09
C ARG A 274 -4.89 -14.16 18.32
N GLY A 275 -4.02 -14.36 19.29
CA GLY A 275 -2.90 -13.46 19.61
C GLY A 275 -1.85 -13.36 18.51
N PHE A 276 -1.77 -14.37 17.62
CA PHE A 276 -0.85 -14.41 16.49
C PHE A 276 -1.52 -14.17 15.14
N ILE A 277 -2.76 -13.65 15.14
CA ILE A 277 -3.47 -13.20 13.95
C ILE A 277 -3.67 -11.69 14.07
N ARG A 278 -2.97 -10.91 13.25
CA ARG A 278 -3.05 -9.46 13.18
C ARG A 278 -3.90 -9.04 11.99
N GLU A 279 -4.76 -8.03 12.15
CA GLU A 279 -5.77 -7.66 11.16
C GLU A 279 -5.83 -6.14 10.98
N GLU A 280 -5.94 -5.70 9.72
CA GLU A 280 -6.26 -4.34 9.34
C GLU A 280 -7.31 -4.33 8.22
N MET A 281 -8.54 -3.96 8.56
CA MET A 281 -9.67 -3.97 7.62
C MET A 281 -9.80 -2.65 6.89
N TYR A 282 -9.95 -2.70 5.57
CA TYR A 282 -10.25 -1.53 4.75
C TYR A 282 -11.76 -1.49 4.46
N TRP A 283 -12.44 -0.48 5.01
CA TRP A 283 -13.87 -0.32 4.84
C TRP A 283 -14.16 0.58 3.64
N PRO A 284 -14.92 0.12 2.61
CA PRO A 284 -15.40 1.00 1.56
C PRO A 284 -16.32 2.06 2.16
N GLY A 285 -15.97 3.35 2.05
CA GLY A 285 -16.85 4.45 2.48
C GLY A 285 -16.78 4.86 3.96
N ALA A 286 -15.76 4.42 4.69
CA ALA A 286 -15.49 4.95 6.04
C ALA A 286 -14.89 6.37 5.99
#